data_50eed6b1651fc775620b2e34dc1a393c
#
_entry.id   50eed6b1651fc775620b2e34dc1a393c
#
_cell.length_a   1.000
_cell.length_b   1.000
_cell.length_c   1.000
_cell.angle_alpha   90.00
_cell.angle_beta   90.00
_cell.angle_gamma   90.00
#
_symmetry.space_group_name_H-M   'P 1'
#
loop_
_entity.id
_entity.type
_entity.pdbx_description
1 polymer ?
#
loop_
_entity_poly.entity_id
_entity_poly.type
_entity_poly.pdbx_seq_one_letter_code
_entity_poly.pdbx_strand_id
1 'polypeptide(L)'
;FEFINRLQFRELRDCVGSYLIQNNFKPNDRVGILSYNKIEWVATQHACFAYGYVPVPIYDTYGLENIDYIINHANVKVVFVISTKLKELLQIKNKNITHIVVFDAEENPYKESDFSELLNGLDYTVTKWDDILKITERYPHVPPTIDSPASLMYTSGTTGPPKGCIITHGNFIGTASSFYHVYPFKETDSLLSFLPLAHSYEEVLHFVAVRTNARIAFYSGSI
;
A
#
# COMPACT_ATOMS: atom_id res chain seq x y z
N PHE A 1 -6.63 19.97 -8.83
CA PHE A 1 -6.54 18.50 -8.92
C PHE A 1 -5.62 18.16 -10.08
N GLU A 2 -4.56 17.43 -9.80
CA GLU A 2 -3.72 16.83 -10.84
C GLU A 2 -4.26 15.43 -11.12
N PHE A 3 -4.58 15.13 -12.39
CA PHE A 3 -5.08 13.83 -12.81
C PHE A 3 -3.99 13.09 -13.54
N ILE A 4 -3.77 11.85 -13.17
CA ILE A 4 -2.95 10.93 -13.95
C ILE A 4 -3.85 9.98 -14.75
N ASN A 5 -3.40 9.62 -15.94
CA ASN A 5 -4.09 8.64 -16.77
C ASN A 5 -3.61 7.20 -16.46
N ARG A 6 -4.27 6.21 -17.04
CA ARG A 6 -3.93 4.79 -16.80
C ARG A 6 -2.51 4.41 -17.22
N LEU A 7 -1.93 5.06 -18.24
CA LEU A 7 -0.56 4.78 -18.64
C LEU A 7 0.42 5.31 -17.59
N GLN A 8 0.21 6.52 -17.11
CA GLN A 8 0.99 7.10 -16.01
C GLN A 8 0.88 6.25 -14.74
N PHE A 9 -0.34 5.82 -14.39
CA PHE A 9 -0.54 4.92 -13.24
C PHE A 9 0.18 3.58 -13.41
N ARG A 10 0.15 3.01 -14.61
CA ARG A 10 0.90 1.79 -14.93
C ARG A 10 2.39 1.97 -14.71
N GLU A 11 2.96 3.10 -15.12
CA GLU A 11 4.38 3.39 -14.88
C GLU A 11 4.71 3.45 -13.38
N LEU A 12 3.89 4.13 -12.56
CA LEU A 12 4.07 4.14 -11.11
C LEU A 12 4.07 2.71 -10.54
N ARG A 13 3.09 1.91 -10.90
CA ARG A 13 2.97 0.51 -10.49
C ARG A 13 4.20 -0.30 -10.86
N ASP A 14 4.66 -0.16 -12.11
CA ASP A 14 5.77 -0.97 -12.63
C ASP A 14 7.13 -0.49 -12.07
N CYS A 15 7.29 0.77 -11.69
CA CYS A 15 8.43 1.26 -10.91
C CYS A 15 8.50 0.57 -9.54
N VAL A 16 7.40 0.54 -8.81
CA VAL A 16 7.34 -0.12 -7.49
C VAL A 16 7.65 -1.61 -7.59
N GLY A 17 7.04 -2.32 -8.56
CA GLY A 17 7.31 -3.73 -8.77
C GLY A 17 8.77 -4.01 -9.12
N SER A 18 9.36 -3.17 -9.98
CA SER A 18 10.77 -3.26 -10.33
C SER A 18 11.69 -3.03 -9.13
N TYR A 19 11.37 -2.03 -8.30
CA TYR A 19 12.10 -1.77 -7.04
C TYR A 19 12.11 -3.00 -6.14
N LEU A 20 10.96 -3.63 -5.93
CA LEU A 20 10.85 -4.81 -5.08
C LEU A 20 11.69 -5.98 -5.62
N ILE A 21 11.69 -6.21 -6.94
CA ILE A 21 12.50 -7.26 -7.57
C ILE A 21 13.99 -6.97 -7.43
N GLN A 22 14.43 -5.73 -7.70
CA GLN A 22 15.84 -5.33 -7.61
C GLN A 22 16.40 -5.47 -6.19
N ASN A 23 15.54 -5.31 -5.19
CA ASN A 23 15.89 -5.50 -3.78
C ASN A 23 15.63 -6.93 -3.28
N ASN A 24 15.53 -7.90 -4.21
CA ASN A 24 15.44 -9.34 -3.94
C ASN A 24 14.19 -9.79 -3.16
N PHE A 25 13.12 -9.02 -3.12
CA PHE A 25 11.84 -9.50 -2.59
C PHE A 25 11.26 -10.59 -3.49
N LYS A 26 10.60 -11.57 -2.89
CA LYS A 26 10.09 -12.76 -3.59
C LYS A 26 8.56 -12.75 -3.63
N PRO A 27 7.94 -13.42 -4.61
CA PRO A 27 6.50 -13.63 -4.58
C PRO A 27 6.02 -14.14 -3.23
N ASN A 28 4.87 -13.65 -2.78
CA ASN A 28 4.28 -13.84 -1.45
C ASN A 28 5.01 -13.12 -0.29
N ASP A 29 6.09 -12.36 -0.51
CA ASP A 29 6.58 -11.45 0.53
C ASP A 29 5.50 -10.39 0.84
N ARG A 30 5.43 -10.00 2.13
CA ARG A 30 4.45 -9.06 2.64
C ARG A 30 5.00 -7.65 2.56
N VAL A 31 4.19 -6.77 1.98
CA VAL A 31 4.49 -5.35 1.76
C VAL A 31 3.56 -4.52 2.64
N GLY A 32 4.08 -3.92 3.69
CA GLY A 32 3.30 -3.03 4.57
C GLY A 32 3.02 -1.70 3.88
N ILE A 33 1.80 -1.18 4.05
CA ILE A 33 1.43 0.15 3.56
C ILE A 33 0.81 0.92 4.74
N LEU A 34 1.57 1.91 5.26
CA LEU A 34 1.20 2.73 6.41
C LEU A 34 1.01 4.18 5.98
N SER A 35 -0.16 4.51 5.50
CA SER A 35 -0.49 5.84 4.97
C SER A 35 -2.01 6.03 4.87
N TYR A 36 -2.43 7.28 4.83
CA TYR A 36 -3.78 7.62 4.36
C TYR A 36 -3.89 7.43 2.83
N ASN A 37 -5.12 7.60 2.30
CA ASN A 37 -5.41 7.38 0.87
C ASN A 37 -4.65 8.35 -0.02
N LYS A 38 -3.85 7.82 -0.92
CA LYS A 38 -3.14 8.58 -1.95
C LYS A 38 -2.76 7.68 -3.13
N ILE A 39 -2.31 8.29 -4.20
CA ILE A 39 -2.02 7.54 -5.43
C ILE A 39 -0.88 6.54 -5.23
N GLU A 40 0.13 6.86 -4.45
CA GLU A 40 1.27 6.00 -4.15
C GLU A 40 0.84 4.75 -3.39
N TRP A 41 -0.15 4.89 -2.47
CA TRP A 41 -0.77 3.77 -1.77
C TRP A 41 -1.36 2.77 -2.77
N VAL A 42 -2.21 3.28 -3.70
CA VAL A 42 -2.88 2.45 -4.71
C VAL A 42 -1.88 1.85 -5.70
N ALA A 43 -0.87 2.62 -6.13
CA ALA A 43 0.18 2.13 -7.02
C ALA A 43 0.98 1.00 -6.37
N THR A 44 1.29 1.11 -5.07
CA THR A 44 1.98 0.06 -4.30
C THR A 44 1.15 -1.21 -4.20
N GLN A 45 -0.14 -1.11 -3.90
CA GLN A 45 -1.04 -2.26 -3.86
C GLN A 45 -1.14 -2.95 -5.23
N HIS A 46 -1.34 -2.18 -6.30
CA HIS A 46 -1.41 -2.73 -7.64
C HIS A 46 -0.07 -3.32 -8.12
N ALA A 47 1.06 -2.80 -7.64
CA ALA A 47 2.36 -3.43 -7.87
C ALA A 47 2.42 -4.80 -7.17
N CYS A 48 1.95 -4.90 -5.94
CA CYS A 48 1.85 -6.18 -5.24
C CYS A 48 1.05 -7.19 -6.06
N PHE A 49 -0.11 -6.79 -6.59
CA PHE A 49 -0.95 -7.67 -7.43
C PHE A 49 -0.25 -8.10 -8.72
N ALA A 50 0.41 -7.16 -9.40
CA ALA A 50 1.04 -7.43 -10.68
C ALA A 50 2.29 -8.33 -10.55
N TYR A 51 2.98 -8.28 -9.43
CA TYR A 51 4.26 -8.95 -9.22
C TYR A 51 4.22 -10.07 -8.16
N GLY A 52 3.01 -10.43 -7.70
CA GLY A 52 2.78 -11.58 -6.81
C GLY A 52 3.17 -11.34 -5.35
N TYR A 53 3.22 -10.10 -4.88
CA TYR A 53 3.41 -9.76 -3.47
C TYR A 53 2.05 -9.66 -2.74
N VAL A 54 2.09 -9.66 -1.41
CA VAL A 54 0.88 -9.54 -0.59
C VAL A 54 0.91 -8.22 0.18
N PRO A 55 0.08 -7.23 -0.17
CA PRO A 55 -0.02 -5.99 0.60
C PRO A 55 -0.62 -6.27 1.98
N VAL A 56 -0.09 -5.56 2.97
CA VAL A 56 -0.56 -5.53 4.35
C VAL A 56 -0.94 -4.08 4.66
N PRO A 57 -2.19 -3.68 4.41
CA PRO A 57 -2.68 -2.36 4.76
C PRO A 57 -2.65 -2.16 6.26
N ILE A 58 -2.07 -1.05 6.71
CA ILE A 58 -1.98 -0.67 8.11
C ILE A 58 -2.65 0.69 8.27
N TYR A 59 -3.63 0.79 9.17
CA TYR A 59 -4.27 2.06 9.45
C TYR A 59 -3.26 3.06 10.02
N ASP A 60 -3.20 4.25 9.45
CA ASP A 60 -2.37 5.36 9.91
C ASP A 60 -2.77 5.88 11.30
N THR A 61 -4.00 5.57 11.73
CA THR A 61 -4.54 5.89 13.05
C THR A 61 -4.15 4.88 14.14
N TYR A 62 -3.50 3.77 13.79
CA TYR A 62 -3.07 2.78 14.78
C TYR A 62 -1.90 3.29 15.62
N GLY A 63 -1.92 2.95 16.92
CA GLY A 63 -0.79 3.16 17.82
C GLY A 63 0.35 2.18 17.57
N LEU A 64 1.52 2.50 18.12
CA LEU A 64 2.78 1.76 17.92
C LEU A 64 2.65 0.26 18.20
N GLU A 65 1.95 -0.13 19.25
CA GLU A 65 1.77 -1.54 19.62
C GLU A 65 1.07 -2.36 18.54
N ASN A 66 0.01 -1.78 17.95
CA ASN A 66 -0.73 -2.45 16.89
C ASN A 66 0.08 -2.51 15.58
N ILE A 67 0.82 -1.44 15.26
CA ILE A 67 1.69 -1.40 14.09
C ILE A 67 2.79 -2.46 14.21
N ASP A 68 3.48 -2.52 15.36
CA ASP A 68 4.52 -3.52 15.63
C ASP A 68 3.97 -4.95 15.60
N TYR A 69 2.82 -5.16 16.24
CA TYR A 69 2.15 -6.46 16.22
C TYR A 69 1.86 -6.92 14.78
N ILE A 70 1.28 -6.04 13.95
CA ILE A 70 0.92 -6.36 12.55
C ILE A 70 2.17 -6.68 11.74
N ILE A 71 3.22 -5.87 11.84
CA ILE A 71 4.48 -6.06 11.13
C ILE A 71 5.11 -7.41 11.50
N ASN A 72 5.15 -7.74 12.78
CA ASN A 72 5.69 -9.02 13.26
C ASN A 72 4.83 -10.20 12.85
N HIS A 73 3.53 -10.14 13.12
CA HIS A 73 2.60 -11.24 12.85
C HIS A 73 2.47 -11.55 11.35
N ALA A 74 2.47 -10.51 10.50
CA ALA A 74 2.46 -10.68 9.05
C ALA A 74 3.85 -10.96 8.46
N ASN A 75 4.93 -10.86 9.24
CA ASN A 75 6.30 -10.95 8.76
C ASN A 75 6.58 -9.97 7.61
N VAL A 76 6.22 -8.69 7.81
CA VAL A 76 6.43 -7.62 6.84
C VAL A 76 7.91 -7.30 6.73
N LYS A 77 8.47 -7.26 5.51
CA LYS A 77 9.89 -6.99 5.25
C LYS A 77 10.15 -5.60 4.70
N VAL A 78 9.19 -5.02 4.02
CA VAL A 78 9.25 -3.67 3.47
C VAL A 78 8.00 -2.90 3.85
N VAL A 79 8.16 -1.64 4.26
CA VAL A 79 7.04 -0.76 4.60
C VAL A 79 7.09 0.48 3.74
N PHE A 80 6.02 0.71 3.00
CA PHE A 80 5.75 1.98 2.34
C PHE A 80 4.99 2.87 3.32
N VAL A 81 5.54 4.03 3.63
CA VAL A 81 5.06 4.87 4.73
C VAL A 81 4.98 6.34 4.33
N ILE A 82 3.97 7.04 4.86
CA ILE A 82 3.92 8.50 4.77
C ILE A 82 4.93 9.12 5.74
N SER A 83 5.57 10.23 5.35
CA SER A 83 6.65 10.88 6.13
C SER A 83 6.25 11.17 7.57
N THR A 84 5.00 11.60 7.80
CA THR A 84 4.48 11.91 9.13
C THR A 84 4.46 10.71 10.09
N LYS A 85 4.45 9.47 9.56
CA LYS A 85 4.48 8.22 10.32
C LYS A 85 5.86 7.57 10.40
N LEU A 86 6.84 8.11 9.68
CA LEU A 86 8.19 7.55 9.65
C LEU A 86 8.83 7.46 11.05
N LYS A 87 8.73 8.53 11.84
CA LYS A 87 9.28 8.58 13.19
C LYS A 87 8.66 7.50 14.10
N GLU A 88 7.35 7.35 14.04
CA GLU A 88 6.63 6.32 14.79
C GLU A 88 7.09 4.92 14.39
N LEU A 89 7.21 4.66 13.08
CA LEU A 89 7.67 3.39 12.55
C LEU A 89 9.09 3.05 13.02
N LEU A 90 10.01 4.01 13.00
CA LEU A 90 11.40 3.81 13.43
C LEU A 90 11.52 3.55 14.94
N GLN A 91 10.62 4.07 15.77
CA GLN A 91 10.59 3.79 17.21
C GLN A 91 10.33 2.30 17.52
N ILE A 92 9.64 1.59 16.64
CA ILE A 92 9.33 0.17 16.80
C ILE A 92 10.59 -0.70 16.80
N LYS A 93 11.65 -0.28 16.10
CA LYS A 93 12.93 -1.01 15.97
C LYS A 93 12.75 -2.48 15.55
N ASN A 94 11.83 -2.70 14.60
CA ASN A 94 11.45 -4.05 14.16
C ASN A 94 12.51 -4.65 13.24
N LYS A 95 13.07 -5.79 13.65
CA LYS A 95 14.17 -6.46 12.92
C LYS A 95 13.71 -7.23 11.67
N ASN A 96 12.42 -7.41 11.45
CA ASN A 96 11.91 -8.04 10.22
C ASN A 96 11.92 -7.09 9.04
N ILE A 97 11.80 -5.78 9.32
CA ILE A 97 11.87 -4.76 8.27
C ILE A 97 13.31 -4.67 7.78
N THR A 98 13.49 -4.67 6.47
CA THR A 98 14.78 -4.44 5.82
C THR A 98 14.75 -3.16 4.97
N HIS A 99 13.57 -2.76 4.48
CA HIS A 99 13.41 -1.60 3.61
C HIS A 99 12.21 -0.74 4.06
N ILE A 100 12.41 0.56 4.00
CA ILE A 100 11.38 1.57 4.22
C ILE A 100 11.34 2.50 3.01
N VAL A 101 10.16 2.69 2.43
CA VAL A 101 9.94 3.62 1.32
C VAL A 101 9.05 4.76 1.80
N VAL A 102 9.52 6.00 1.68
CA VAL A 102 8.78 7.18 2.12
C VAL A 102 8.09 7.83 0.94
N PHE A 103 6.76 7.91 0.98
CA PHE A 103 5.92 8.36 -0.13
C PHE A 103 6.10 9.84 -0.52
N ASP A 104 6.09 10.72 0.46
CA ASP A 104 5.99 12.17 0.30
C ASP A 104 7.25 12.90 0.81
N ALA A 105 8.41 12.30 0.58
CA ALA A 105 9.67 12.82 1.10
C ALA A 105 10.08 14.16 0.49
N GLU A 106 9.60 14.51 -0.71
CA GLU A 106 9.85 15.81 -1.35
C GLU A 106 8.89 16.89 -0.83
N GLU A 107 7.62 16.54 -0.61
CA GLU A 107 6.60 17.46 -0.08
C GLU A 107 6.84 17.77 1.40
N ASN A 108 7.26 16.77 2.16
CA ASN A 108 7.56 16.84 3.58
C ASN A 108 8.99 16.34 3.83
N PRO A 109 10.00 17.13 3.50
CA PRO A 109 11.40 16.71 3.59
C PRO A 109 11.79 16.38 5.03
N TYR A 110 12.28 15.19 5.23
CA TYR A 110 12.93 14.78 6.47
C TYR A 110 14.44 14.79 6.27
N LYS A 111 15.17 15.11 7.34
CA LYS A 111 16.63 14.99 7.34
C LYS A 111 16.98 13.64 7.98
N GLU A 112 17.84 12.86 7.35
CA GLU A 112 18.34 11.61 7.92
C GLU A 112 18.97 11.83 9.31
N SER A 113 19.57 13.01 9.53
CA SER A 113 20.08 13.42 10.83
C SER A 113 19.03 13.43 11.94
N ASP A 114 17.75 13.72 11.60
CA ASP A 114 16.67 13.82 12.59
C ASP A 114 16.28 12.43 13.12
N PHE A 115 16.68 11.37 12.43
CA PHE A 115 16.38 9.99 12.76
C PHE A 115 17.62 9.14 13.02
N SER A 116 18.82 9.74 12.99
CA SER A 116 20.10 9.04 13.15
C SER A 116 20.16 8.19 14.42
N GLU A 117 19.64 8.72 15.53
CA GLU A 117 19.58 7.96 16.80
C GLU A 117 18.60 6.77 16.74
N LEU A 118 17.47 6.96 16.03
CA LEU A 118 16.47 5.89 15.87
C LEU A 118 16.95 4.81 14.90
N LEU A 119 17.74 5.19 13.90
CA LEU A 119 18.34 4.25 12.94
C LEU A 119 19.56 3.53 13.51
N ASN A 120 20.13 4.01 14.61
CA ASN A 120 21.32 3.43 15.22
C ASN A 120 21.06 1.96 15.66
N GLY A 121 21.84 1.05 15.09
CA GLY A 121 21.72 -0.40 15.34
C GLY A 121 20.60 -1.10 14.55
N LEU A 122 20.00 -0.41 13.57
CA LEU A 122 19.04 -0.95 12.62
C LEU A 122 19.64 -0.89 11.21
N ASP A 123 19.51 -2.00 10.48
CA ASP A 123 20.02 -2.14 9.12
C ASP A 123 18.87 -1.95 8.12
N TYR A 124 18.23 -0.76 8.17
CA TYR A 124 17.14 -0.39 7.25
C TYR A 124 17.69 0.36 6.04
N THR A 125 17.32 -0.09 4.85
CA THR A 125 17.44 0.75 3.64
C THR A 125 16.24 1.69 3.58
N VAL A 126 16.47 3.01 3.70
CA VAL A 126 15.43 4.02 3.54
C VAL A 126 15.53 4.63 2.15
N THR A 127 14.43 4.57 1.40
CA THR A 127 14.34 5.04 0.00
C THR A 127 13.21 6.05 -0.12
N LYS A 128 13.40 7.11 -0.90
CA LYS A 128 12.33 8.05 -1.24
C LYS A 128 11.51 7.50 -2.40
N TRP A 129 10.21 7.77 -2.42
CA TRP A 129 9.33 7.40 -3.52
C TRP A 129 9.86 7.88 -4.87
N ASP A 130 10.32 9.13 -4.95
CA ASP A 130 10.82 9.74 -6.18
C ASP A 130 12.08 9.04 -6.73
N ASP A 131 12.87 8.39 -5.88
CA ASP A 131 14.01 7.59 -6.33
C ASP A 131 13.55 6.28 -6.97
N ILE A 132 12.44 5.71 -6.49
CA ILE A 132 11.81 4.55 -7.14
C ILE A 132 11.31 4.90 -8.53
N LEU A 133 10.76 6.09 -8.73
CA LEU A 133 10.27 6.54 -10.04
C LEU A 133 11.36 6.72 -11.09
N LYS A 134 12.63 6.85 -10.68
CA LYS A 134 13.79 6.92 -11.59
C LYS A 134 14.23 5.56 -12.13
N ILE A 135 13.69 4.47 -11.62
CA ILE A 135 14.00 3.12 -12.11
C ILE A 135 13.45 2.95 -13.53
N THR A 136 14.31 2.71 -14.48
CA THR A 136 13.96 2.52 -15.90
C THR A 136 13.80 1.05 -16.29
N GLU A 137 14.48 0.15 -15.59
CA GLU A 137 14.38 -1.28 -15.85
C GLU A 137 13.00 -1.81 -15.45
N ARG A 138 12.39 -2.63 -16.30
CA ARG A 138 11.07 -3.23 -16.07
C ARG A 138 11.17 -4.74 -16.11
N TYR A 139 10.47 -5.38 -15.20
CA TYR A 139 10.45 -6.82 -15.05
C TYR A 139 9.10 -7.41 -15.45
N PRO A 140 9.05 -8.68 -15.87
CA PRO A 140 7.81 -9.36 -16.19
C PRO A 140 6.89 -9.42 -14.96
N HIS A 141 5.60 -9.25 -15.19
CA HIS A 141 4.60 -9.47 -14.14
C HIS A 141 4.51 -10.95 -13.76
N VAL A 142 4.11 -11.21 -12.54
CA VAL A 142 3.80 -12.54 -12.00
C VAL A 142 2.30 -12.56 -11.69
N PRO A 143 1.43 -12.86 -12.66
CA PRO A 143 -0.01 -12.75 -12.49
C PRO A 143 -0.50 -13.74 -11.43
N PRO A 144 -1.33 -13.28 -10.47
CA PRO A 144 -1.90 -14.15 -9.46
C PRO A 144 -3.03 -15.00 -10.03
N THR A 145 -3.40 -16.06 -9.31
CA THR A 145 -4.64 -16.83 -9.54
C THR A 145 -5.77 -16.24 -8.70
N ILE A 146 -6.99 -16.68 -8.94
CA ILE A 146 -8.16 -16.26 -8.15
C ILE A 146 -8.04 -16.65 -6.66
N ASP A 147 -7.32 -17.71 -6.35
CA ASP A 147 -7.11 -18.23 -4.99
C ASP A 147 -5.87 -17.60 -4.31
N SER A 148 -5.06 -16.88 -5.07
CA SER A 148 -3.88 -16.19 -4.51
C SER A 148 -4.30 -15.12 -3.50
N PRO A 149 -3.56 -14.95 -2.38
CA PRO A 149 -3.75 -13.85 -1.45
C PRO A 149 -3.60 -12.50 -2.17
N ALA A 150 -4.62 -11.65 -2.09
CA ALA A 150 -4.62 -10.30 -2.63
C ALA A 150 -4.33 -9.25 -1.56
N SER A 151 -4.73 -9.51 -0.31
CA SER A 151 -4.45 -8.59 0.80
C SER A 151 -4.50 -9.36 2.11
N LEU A 152 -3.67 -8.94 3.08
CA LEU A 152 -3.74 -9.39 4.46
C LEU A 152 -4.22 -8.22 5.31
N MET A 153 -5.52 -8.17 5.59
CA MET A 153 -6.17 -7.07 6.29
C MET A 153 -6.36 -7.39 7.76
N TYR A 154 -6.01 -6.43 8.62
CA TYR A 154 -6.17 -6.58 10.06
C TYR A 154 -7.41 -5.87 10.57
N THR A 155 -8.21 -6.60 11.35
CA THR A 155 -9.39 -6.07 12.03
C THR A 155 -9.11 -5.99 13.53
N SER A 156 -9.57 -4.90 14.17
CA SER A 156 -9.57 -4.81 15.64
C SER A 156 -10.57 -5.83 16.17
N GLY A 157 -10.06 -6.90 16.80
CA GLY A 157 -10.92 -7.82 17.55
C GLY A 157 -11.57 -7.10 18.74
N THR A 158 -12.78 -7.49 19.13
CA THR A 158 -13.46 -6.98 20.33
C THR A 158 -12.72 -7.38 21.61
N THR A 159 -11.87 -8.40 21.55
CA THR A 159 -11.09 -8.94 22.66
C THR A 159 -9.74 -9.44 22.14
N GLY A 160 -8.64 -8.73 22.43
CA GLY A 160 -7.29 -9.16 22.12
C GLY A 160 -6.65 -8.48 20.91
N PRO A 161 -5.47 -8.96 20.45
CA PRO A 161 -4.71 -8.35 19.38
C PRO A 161 -5.45 -8.40 18.04
N PRO A 162 -5.11 -7.52 17.09
CA PRO A 162 -5.70 -7.52 15.75
C PRO A 162 -5.60 -8.88 15.05
N LYS A 163 -6.66 -9.26 14.32
CA LYS A 163 -6.70 -10.52 13.57
C LYS A 163 -6.50 -10.25 12.08
N GLY A 164 -5.56 -10.97 11.46
CA GLY A 164 -5.30 -10.90 10.02
C GLY A 164 -6.28 -11.75 9.22
N CYS A 165 -7.04 -11.11 8.34
CA CYS A 165 -7.92 -11.76 7.37
C CYS A 165 -7.22 -11.83 6.02
N ILE A 166 -7.09 -13.03 5.46
CA ILE A 166 -6.58 -13.22 4.09
C ILE A 166 -7.75 -12.99 3.13
N ILE A 167 -7.59 -11.98 2.27
CA ILE A 167 -8.52 -11.69 1.16
C ILE A 167 -7.87 -12.21 -0.11
N THR A 168 -8.57 -13.04 -0.89
CA THR A 168 -8.06 -13.53 -2.18
C THR A 168 -8.46 -12.60 -3.32
N HIS A 169 -7.77 -12.72 -4.47
CA HIS A 169 -8.16 -12.02 -5.69
C HIS A 169 -9.60 -12.36 -6.11
N GLY A 170 -10.02 -13.60 -5.92
CA GLY A 170 -11.40 -14.04 -6.16
C GLY A 170 -12.42 -13.34 -5.27
N ASN A 171 -12.09 -13.11 -4.00
CA ASN A 171 -12.98 -12.35 -3.10
C ASN A 171 -13.20 -10.93 -3.59
N PHE A 172 -12.13 -10.21 -3.96
CA PHE A 172 -12.26 -8.85 -4.48
C PHE A 172 -13.04 -8.80 -5.79
N ILE A 173 -12.70 -9.67 -6.76
CA ILE A 173 -13.35 -9.70 -8.07
C ILE A 173 -14.85 -10.04 -7.92
N GLY A 174 -15.19 -11.03 -7.09
CA GLY A 174 -16.57 -11.43 -6.84
C GLY A 174 -17.38 -10.31 -6.18
N THR A 175 -16.83 -9.70 -5.14
CA THR A 175 -17.50 -8.61 -4.41
C THR A 175 -17.65 -7.37 -5.29
N ALA A 176 -16.60 -6.95 -6.00
CA ALA A 176 -16.67 -5.80 -6.92
C ALA A 176 -17.65 -6.04 -8.07
N SER A 177 -17.74 -7.27 -8.59
CA SER A 177 -18.71 -7.64 -9.62
C SER A 177 -20.14 -7.56 -9.10
N SER A 178 -20.40 -8.08 -7.90
CA SER A 178 -21.72 -8.01 -7.26
C SER A 178 -22.11 -6.55 -6.97
N PHE A 179 -21.17 -5.76 -6.46
CA PHE A 179 -21.39 -4.34 -6.18
C PHE A 179 -21.72 -3.56 -7.44
N TYR A 180 -21.00 -3.80 -8.54
CA TYR A 180 -21.26 -3.17 -9.85
C TYR A 180 -22.67 -3.46 -10.38
N HIS A 181 -23.22 -4.66 -10.15
CA HIS A 181 -24.58 -4.97 -10.59
C HIS A 181 -25.66 -4.21 -9.82
N VAL A 182 -25.40 -3.86 -8.56
CA VAL A 182 -26.34 -3.09 -7.71
C VAL A 182 -26.15 -1.58 -7.93
N TYR A 183 -24.90 -1.13 -8.05
CA TYR A 183 -24.52 0.27 -8.19
C TYR A 183 -23.57 0.44 -9.39
N PRO A 184 -24.09 0.47 -10.62
CA PRO A 184 -23.26 0.55 -11.81
C PRO A 184 -22.65 1.95 -11.96
N PHE A 185 -21.37 2.07 -11.70
CA PHE A 185 -20.62 3.28 -12.00
C PHE A 185 -20.51 3.45 -13.52
N LYS A 186 -20.45 4.68 -13.98
CA LYS A 186 -20.22 5.06 -15.38
C LYS A 186 -18.84 5.68 -15.51
N GLU A 187 -18.28 5.69 -16.70
CA GLU A 187 -17.00 6.34 -17.01
C GLU A 187 -17.01 7.84 -16.67
N THR A 188 -18.18 8.48 -16.70
CA THR A 188 -18.35 9.89 -16.33
C THR A 188 -18.36 10.15 -14.85
N ASP A 189 -18.49 9.10 -14.02
CA ASP A 189 -18.59 9.24 -12.58
C ASP A 189 -17.20 9.47 -11.95
N SER A 190 -17.22 10.01 -10.74
CA SER A 190 -16.04 10.23 -9.94
C SER A 190 -16.27 9.67 -8.55
N LEU A 191 -15.38 8.79 -8.10
CA LEU A 191 -15.32 8.29 -6.74
C LEU A 191 -14.44 9.24 -5.92
N LEU A 192 -14.99 9.78 -4.83
CA LEU A 192 -14.17 10.43 -3.80
C LEU A 192 -13.69 9.37 -2.80
N SER A 193 -12.40 9.07 -2.84
CA SER A 193 -11.77 8.13 -1.91
C SER A 193 -11.49 8.81 -0.59
N PHE A 194 -12.34 8.57 0.42
CA PHE A 194 -12.23 9.19 1.75
C PHE A 194 -12.29 8.17 2.91
N LEU A 195 -12.87 6.98 2.71
CA LEU A 195 -12.77 5.90 3.69
C LEU A 195 -11.37 5.29 3.61
N PRO A 196 -10.80 4.81 4.73
CA PRO A 196 -9.45 4.26 4.70
C PRO A 196 -9.30 3.10 3.71
N LEU A 197 -8.30 3.16 2.84
CA LEU A 197 -7.93 2.05 1.95
C LEU A 197 -7.43 0.82 2.73
N ALA A 198 -7.08 0.98 4.01
CA ALA A 198 -6.84 -0.15 4.91
C ALA A 198 -8.12 -0.94 5.24
N HIS A 199 -9.29 -0.49 4.79
CA HIS A 199 -10.57 -1.18 4.94
C HIS A 199 -11.05 -1.75 3.60
N SER A 200 -11.46 -3.01 3.58
CA SER A 200 -11.89 -3.74 2.38
C SER A 200 -13.01 -3.07 1.57
N TYR A 201 -13.90 -2.32 2.22
CA TYR A 201 -14.99 -1.64 1.54
C TYR A 201 -14.47 -0.58 0.56
N GLU A 202 -13.53 0.26 0.97
CA GLU A 202 -12.93 1.28 0.10
C GLU A 202 -12.17 0.63 -1.06
N GLU A 203 -11.44 -0.44 -0.82
CA GLU A 203 -10.76 -1.19 -1.89
C GLU A 203 -11.75 -1.72 -2.94
N VAL A 204 -12.90 -2.27 -2.50
CA VAL A 204 -13.96 -2.74 -3.42
C VAL A 204 -14.47 -1.61 -4.30
N LEU A 205 -14.69 -0.40 -3.73
CA LEU A 205 -15.12 0.77 -4.52
C LEU A 205 -14.08 1.16 -5.57
N HIS A 206 -12.79 1.11 -5.22
CA HIS A 206 -11.71 1.34 -6.16
C HIS A 206 -11.72 0.32 -7.31
N PHE A 207 -11.91 -0.98 -7.03
CA PHE A 207 -12.00 -2.00 -8.09
C PHE A 207 -13.20 -1.78 -9.00
N VAL A 208 -14.35 -1.34 -8.47
CA VAL A 208 -15.52 -0.98 -9.28
C VAL A 208 -15.19 0.22 -10.16
N ALA A 209 -14.57 1.28 -9.62
CA ALA A 209 -14.18 2.45 -10.39
C ALA A 209 -13.17 2.12 -11.50
N VAL A 210 -12.16 1.29 -11.20
CA VAL A 210 -11.20 0.81 -12.21
C VAL A 210 -11.88 0.00 -13.30
N ARG A 211 -12.81 -0.90 -12.95
CA ARG A 211 -13.57 -1.71 -13.91
C ARG A 211 -14.39 -0.86 -14.88
N THR A 212 -14.97 0.22 -14.38
CA THR A 212 -15.90 1.09 -15.14
C THR A 212 -15.20 2.27 -15.80
N ASN A 213 -13.89 2.41 -15.63
CA ASN A 213 -13.13 3.56 -16.10
C ASN A 213 -13.56 4.89 -15.43
N ALA A 214 -14.23 4.83 -14.28
CA ALA A 214 -14.58 6.00 -13.49
C ALA A 214 -13.31 6.67 -12.91
N ARG A 215 -13.42 7.96 -12.61
CA ARG A 215 -12.32 8.72 -11.99
C ARG A 215 -12.26 8.42 -10.50
N ILE A 216 -11.06 8.48 -9.94
CA ILE A 216 -10.85 8.38 -8.50
C ILE A 216 -10.14 9.66 -8.05
N ALA A 217 -10.72 10.36 -7.08
CA ALA A 217 -10.12 11.52 -6.43
C ALA A 217 -9.85 11.19 -4.96
N PHE A 218 -8.66 11.51 -4.46
CA PHE A 218 -8.31 11.30 -3.06
C PHE A 218 -8.68 12.52 -2.24
N TYR A 219 -9.24 12.29 -1.05
CA TYR A 219 -9.56 13.34 -0.10
C TYR A 219 -8.28 13.88 0.53
N SER A 220 -8.07 15.18 0.47
CA SER A 220 -6.85 15.85 0.94
C SER A 220 -6.92 16.34 2.40
N GLY A 221 -8.00 16.03 3.14
CA GLY A 221 -8.16 16.46 4.53
C GLY A 221 -8.80 17.84 4.72
N SER A 222 -9.05 18.57 3.62
CA SER A 222 -9.79 19.85 3.66
C SER A 222 -10.82 19.89 2.53
N ILE A 223 -11.96 20.49 2.80
CA ILE A 223 -13.03 20.78 1.81
C ILE A 223 -12.92 22.25 1.41
#